data_9e94842c80bcf8840b0537b917933d8d
#
_entry.id   9e94842c80bcf8840b0537b917933d8d
#
_cell.length_a   1.000
_cell.length_b   1.000
_cell.length_c   1.000
_cell.angle_alpha   90.00
_cell.angle_beta   90.00
_cell.angle_gamma   90.00
#
_symmetry.space_group_name_H-M   'P 1'
#
loop_
_entity.id
_entity.type
_entity.pdbx_description
1 polymer ?
#
loop_
_entity_poly.entity_id
_entity_poly.type
_entity_poly.pdbx_seq_one_letter_code
_entity_poly.pdbx_strand_id
1 'polypeptide(L)'
;MLAPVIKKNDQQANIIIGLFSVIVFVAVTFLSKFTINVELPFDKHIFALINALLNTTVAFLLVLALVAVKQKKYQLHKNLMTTALVLSLLFLVTYIAHHLLAGEARFGDTNFDGIVSLEEKAVAGNMRSFYLIVLTTHIILAALILPFILFTTYRALTGEFEAHKKIAKRTWPLWFYVAVTGPLVYMMIKPY
;
A
#
# COMPACT_ATOMS: atom_id res chain seq x y z
N MET A 1 21.34 -2.46 21.98
CA MET A 1 20.84 -2.79 20.62
C MET A 1 20.01 -4.04 20.72
N LEU A 2 19.02 -4.21 19.84
CA LEU A 2 18.21 -5.45 19.81
C LEU A 2 19.03 -6.59 19.21
N ALA A 3 18.79 -7.83 19.69
CA ALA A 3 19.43 -9.01 19.13
C ALA A 3 18.87 -9.34 17.72
N PRO A 4 19.70 -9.91 16.81
CA PRO A 4 19.22 -10.45 15.55
C PRO A 4 18.15 -11.51 15.76
N VAL A 5 17.16 -11.54 14.87
CA VAL A 5 16.04 -12.51 14.91
C VAL A 5 16.29 -13.67 13.94
N ILE A 6 16.96 -13.37 12.82
CA ILE A 6 17.28 -14.36 11.79
C ILE A 6 18.76 -14.30 11.42
N LYS A 7 19.30 -15.43 10.92
CA LYS A 7 20.66 -15.48 10.37
C LYS A 7 20.70 -14.75 9.02
N LYS A 8 21.80 -14.01 8.78
CA LYS A 8 22.03 -13.32 7.52
C LYS A 8 22.27 -14.31 6.38
N ASN A 9 21.53 -14.16 5.29
CA ASN A 9 21.75 -14.85 4.02
C ASN A 9 21.27 -13.92 2.89
N ASP A 10 22.17 -13.07 2.39
CA ASP A 10 21.83 -12.04 1.40
C ASP A 10 21.38 -12.65 0.07
N GLN A 11 21.96 -13.77 -0.35
CA GLN A 11 21.58 -14.43 -1.60
C GLN A 11 20.15 -14.93 -1.54
N GLN A 12 19.78 -15.64 -0.48
CA GLN A 12 18.41 -16.14 -0.27
C GLN A 12 17.41 -15.00 -0.12
N ALA A 13 17.76 -13.95 0.64
CA ALA A 13 16.91 -12.77 0.81
C ALA A 13 16.64 -12.07 -0.53
N ASN A 14 17.67 -11.86 -1.36
CA ASN A 14 17.50 -11.24 -2.67
C ASN A 14 16.55 -12.04 -3.57
N ILE A 15 16.68 -13.37 -3.60
CA ILE A 15 15.82 -14.24 -4.39
C ILE A 15 14.38 -14.19 -3.89
N ILE A 16 14.16 -14.38 -2.58
CA ILE A 16 12.81 -14.42 -2.00
C ILE A 16 12.11 -13.08 -2.15
N ILE A 17 12.77 -11.98 -1.78
CA ILE A 17 12.19 -10.63 -1.86
C ILE A 17 11.93 -10.26 -3.33
N GLY A 18 12.87 -10.54 -4.22
CA GLY A 18 12.71 -10.27 -5.64
C GLY A 18 11.54 -11.06 -6.24
N LEU A 19 11.51 -12.38 -6.02
CA LEU A 19 10.44 -13.24 -6.52
C LEU A 19 9.07 -12.84 -5.98
N PHE A 20 8.96 -12.61 -4.66
CA PHE A 20 7.71 -12.18 -4.04
C PHE A 20 7.24 -10.83 -4.60
N SER A 21 8.16 -9.86 -4.76
CA SER A 21 7.81 -8.55 -5.32
C SER A 21 7.32 -8.64 -6.75
N VAL A 22 7.95 -9.48 -7.59
CA VAL A 22 7.53 -9.71 -8.97
C VAL A 22 6.15 -10.39 -9.00
N ILE A 23 5.93 -11.42 -8.18
CA ILE A 23 4.64 -12.11 -8.11
C ILE A 23 3.53 -11.14 -7.74
N VAL A 24 3.73 -10.31 -6.70
CA VAL A 24 2.75 -9.32 -6.27
C VAL A 24 2.50 -8.28 -7.37
N PHE A 25 3.56 -7.77 -8.00
CA PHE A 25 3.44 -6.81 -9.10
C PHE A 25 2.63 -7.38 -10.27
N VAL A 26 2.93 -8.60 -10.69
CA VAL A 26 2.22 -9.30 -11.78
C VAL A 26 0.76 -9.53 -11.37
N ALA A 27 0.52 -10.06 -10.16
CA ALA A 27 -0.84 -10.30 -9.67
C ALA A 27 -1.68 -9.02 -9.68
N VAL A 28 -1.17 -7.92 -9.10
CA VAL A 28 -1.87 -6.63 -9.06
C VAL A 28 -2.14 -6.06 -10.46
N THR A 29 -1.17 -6.19 -11.39
CA THR A 29 -1.32 -5.71 -12.77
C THR A 29 -2.39 -6.49 -13.54
N PHE A 30 -2.51 -7.79 -13.28
CA PHE A 30 -3.52 -8.63 -13.94
C PHE A 30 -4.90 -8.52 -13.29
N LEU A 31 -4.99 -8.17 -12.01
CA LEU A 31 -6.26 -8.04 -11.28
C LEU A 31 -7.23 -7.04 -11.92
N SER A 32 -6.72 -5.97 -12.53
CA SER A 32 -7.54 -4.97 -13.22
C SER A 32 -8.29 -5.53 -14.46
N LYS A 33 -7.93 -6.73 -14.92
CA LYS A 33 -8.51 -7.36 -16.13
C LYS A 33 -9.52 -8.47 -15.82
N PHE A 34 -9.63 -8.89 -14.57
CA PHE A 34 -10.47 -10.02 -14.17
C PHE A 34 -11.39 -9.64 -13.02
N THR A 35 -12.68 -9.67 -13.26
CA THR A 35 -13.70 -9.55 -12.22
C THR A 35 -14.47 -10.88 -12.11
N ILE A 36 -14.70 -11.32 -10.88
CA ILE A 36 -15.45 -12.54 -10.58
C ILE A 36 -16.85 -12.10 -10.14
N ASN A 37 -17.87 -12.47 -10.90
CA ASN A 37 -19.26 -12.22 -10.54
C ASN A 37 -19.72 -13.27 -9.52
N VAL A 38 -19.66 -12.89 -8.24
CA VAL A 38 -20.20 -13.67 -7.13
C VAL A 38 -21.21 -12.81 -6.38
N GLU A 39 -22.38 -13.35 -6.13
CA GLU A 39 -23.35 -12.76 -5.22
C GLU A 39 -22.89 -12.97 -3.78
N LEU A 40 -22.58 -11.89 -3.09
CA LEU A 40 -22.15 -11.91 -1.70
C LEU A 40 -23.30 -11.39 -0.82
N PRO A 41 -23.45 -11.92 0.41
CA PRO A 41 -24.47 -11.46 1.35
C PRO A 41 -24.20 -10.06 1.94
N PHE A 42 -23.17 -9.38 1.46
CA PHE A 42 -22.74 -8.04 1.90
C PHE A 42 -22.24 -7.21 0.72
N ASP A 43 -22.17 -5.91 0.92
CA ASP A 43 -21.63 -4.98 -0.08
C ASP A 43 -20.12 -5.19 -0.27
N LYS A 44 -19.73 -5.60 -1.47
CA LYS A 44 -18.33 -5.83 -1.85
C LYS A 44 -17.45 -4.57 -1.80
N HIS A 45 -18.03 -3.37 -1.83
CA HIS A 45 -17.31 -2.11 -1.68
C HIS A 45 -16.76 -1.89 -0.26
N ILE A 46 -17.17 -2.70 0.72
CA ILE A 46 -16.61 -2.68 2.08
C ILE A 46 -15.09 -2.91 2.08
N PHE A 47 -14.55 -3.68 1.13
CA PHE A 47 -13.12 -3.91 1.02
C PHE A 47 -12.35 -2.62 0.72
N ALA A 48 -12.92 -1.70 -0.08
CA ALA A 48 -12.31 -0.39 -0.33
C ALA A 48 -12.22 0.46 0.95
N LEU A 49 -13.28 0.44 1.78
CA LEU A 49 -13.28 1.08 3.08
C LEU A 49 -12.23 0.47 4.02
N ILE A 50 -12.19 -0.86 4.11
CA ILE A 50 -11.18 -1.58 4.91
C ILE A 50 -9.77 -1.19 4.47
N ASN A 51 -9.51 -1.15 3.17
CA ASN A 51 -8.22 -0.74 2.61
C ASN A 51 -7.84 0.69 3.02
N ALA A 52 -8.79 1.62 2.97
CA ALA A 52 -8.56 2.99 3.41
C ALA A 52 -8.25 3.08 4.91
N LEU A 53 -8.96 2.33 5.75
CA LEU A 53 -8.72 2.28 7.19
C LEU A 53 -7.37 1.64 7.53
N LEU A 54 -7.00 0.55 6.86
CA LEU A 54 -5.70 -0.12 7.04
C LEU A 54 -4.56 0.84 6.69
N ASN A 55 -4.60 1.50 5.53
CA ASN A 55 -3.58 2.46 5.13
C ASN A 55 -3.50 3.67 6.06
N THR A 56 -4.64 4.19 6.51
CA THR A 56 -4.68 5.26 7.52
C THR A 56 -3.98 4.83 8.80
N THR A 57 -4.28 3.63 9.29
CA THR A 57 -3.65 3.07 10.50
C THR A 57 -2.14 2.90 10.29
N VAL A 58 -1.72 2.37 9.14
CA VAL A 58 -0.30 2.24 8.78
C VAL A 58 0.39 3.60 8.78
N ALA A 59 -0.22 4.64 8.21
CA ALA A 59 0.35 5.99 8.22
C ALA A 59 0.60 6.51 9.64
N PHE A 60 -0.36 6.33 10.56
CA PHE A 60 -0.18 6.67 11.98
C PHE A 60 0.94 5.86 12.63
N LEU A 61 0.99 4.55 12.40
CA LEU A 61 2.03 3.69 12.95
C LEU A 61 3.43 4.10 12.46
N LEU A 62 3.57 4.47 11.21
CA LEU A 62 4.83 4.95 10.63
C LEU A 62 5.33 6.22 11.33
N VAL A 63 4.44 7.18 11.63
CA VAL A 63 4.79 8.40 12.38
C VAL A 63 5.19 8.05 13.80
N LEU A 64 4.40 7.23 14.50
CA LEU A 64 4.70 6.82 15.88
C LEU A 64 6.01 6.03 15.95
N ALA A 65 6.28 5.15 14.98
CA ALA A 65 7.53 4.39 14.90
C ALA A 65 8.75 5.32 14.68
N LEU A 66 8.60 6.36 13.83
CA LEU A 66 9.64 7.36 13.63
C LEU A 66 9.92 8.14 14.92
N VAL A 67 8.90 8.54 15.65
CA VAL A 67 9.03 9.22 16.95
C VAL A 67 9.73 8.29 17.96
N ALA A 68 9.28 7.02 18.03
CA ALA A 68 9.87 6.04 18.94
C ALA A 68 11.37 5.83 18.71
N VAL A 69 11.80 5.68 17.44
CA VAL A 69 13.23 5.49 17.14
C VAL A 69 14.06 6.74 17.44
N LYS A 70 13.54 7.95 17.20
CA LYS A 70 14.20 9.20 17.58
C LYS A 70 14.36 9.34 19.10
N GLN A 71 13.44 8.79 19.87
CA GLN A 71 13.51 8.71 21.34
C GLN A 71 14.35 7.51 21.84
N LYS A 72 15.02 6.77 20.94
CA LYS A 72 15.83 5.58 21.26
C LYS A 72 15.01 4.43 21.88
N LYS A 73 13.65 4.45 21.75
CA LYS A 73 12.74 3.40 22.20
C LYS A 73 12.67 2.28 21.15
N TYR A 74 13.78 1.55 20.96
CA TYR A 74 13.95 0.61 19.85
C TYR A 74 12.96 -0.54 19.85
N GLN A 75 12.57 -1.04 21.05
CA GLN A 75 11.58 -2.12 21.14
C GLN A 75 10.19 -1.64 20.70
N LEU A 76 9.79 -0.43 21.10
CA LEU A 76 8.53 0.18 20.66
C LEU A 76 8.54 0.39 19.14
N HIS A 77 9.63 0.93 18.58
CA HIS A 77 9.80 1.08 17.13
C HIS A 77 9.63 -0.27 16.41
N LYS A 78 10.30 -1.33 16.89
CA LYS A 78 10.18 -2.69 16.34
C LYS A 78 8.72 -3.16 16.34
N ASN A 79 8.02 -3.03 17.46
CA ASN A 79 6.64 -3.49 17.58
C ASN A 79 5.71 -2.72 16.61
N LEU A 80 5.80 -1.37 16.57
CA LEU A 80 5.01 -0.53 15.68
C LEU A 80 5.27 -0.86 14.20
N MET A 81 6.55 -1.05 13.81
CA MET A 81 6.91 -1.41 12.44
C MET A 81 6.44 -2.82 12.07
N THR A 82 6.50 -3.78 12.98
CA THR A 82 5.97 -5.14 12.77
C THR A 82 4.45 -5.09 12.57
N THR A 83 3.73 -4.34 13.40
CA THR A 83 2.29 -4.13 13.23
C THR A 83 1.97 -3.49 11.88
N ALA A 84 2.71 -2.45 11.48
CA ALA A 84 2.52 -1.81 10.17
C ALA A 84 2.73 -2.80 9.01
N LEU A 85 3.73 -3.69 9.10
CA LEU A 85 3.96 -4.74 8.10
C LEU A 85 2.80 -5.74 8.02
N VAL A 86 2.30 -6.20 9.16
CA VAL A 86 1.16 -7.15 9.21
C VAL A 86 -0.09 -6.50 8.61
N LEU A 87 -0.38 -5.24 8.97
CA LEU A 87 -1.52 -4.51 8.39
C LEU A 87 -1.35 -4.25 6.89
N SER A 88 -0.12 -4.02 6.41
CA SER A 88 0.15 -3.88 4.97
C SER A 88 -0.01 -5.19 4.21
N LEU A 89 0.28 -6.34 4.83
CA LEU A 89 -0.02 -7.64 4.25
C LEU A 89 -1.53 -7.89 4.20
N LEU A 90 -2.25 -7.55 5.26
CA LEU A 90 -3.71 -7.63 5.28
C LEU A 90 -4.34 -6.71 4.23
N PHE A 91 -3.81 -5.48 4.08
CA PHE A 91 -4.19 -4.57 3.00
C PHE A 91 -4.02 -5.22 1.62
N LEU A 92 -2.89 -5.89 1.36
CA LEU A 92 -2.67 -6.56 0.07
C LEU A 92 -3.74 -7.63 -0.20
N VAL A 93 -4.09 -8.44 0.80
CA VAL A 93 -5.13 -9.47 0.68
C VAL A 93 -6.50 -8.84 0.39
N THR A 94 -6.90 -7.83 1.16
CA THR A 94 -8.19 -7.15 0.98
C THR A 94 -8.25 -6.32 -0.30
N TYR A 95 -7.12 -5.80 -0.77
CA TYR A 95 -6.99 -5.13 -2.06
C TYR A 95 -7.22 -6.10 -3.24
N ILE A 96 -6.61 -7.29 -3.19
CA ILE A 96 -6.83 -8.35 -4.17
C ILE A 96 -8.32 -8.75 -4.18
N ALA A 97 -8.92 -8.98 -3.00
CA ALA A 97 -10.33 -9.32 -2.88
C ALA A 97 -11.23 -8.20 -3.47
N HIS A 98 -10.94 -6.93 -3.18
CA HIS A 98 -11.69 -5.80 -3.73
C HIS A 98 -11.68 -5.79 -5.26
N HIS A 99 -10.50 -5.89 -5.89
CA HIS A 99 -10.40 -5.84 -7.35
C HIS A 99 -11.04 -7.03 -8.04
N LEU A 100 -10.93 -8.22 -7.45
CA LEU A 100 -11.58 -9.42 -8.00
C LEU A 100 -13.10 -9.37 -7.92
N LEU A 101 -13.67 -8.74 -6.87
CA LEU A 101 -15.11 -8.82 -6.57
C LEU A 101 -15.87 -7.55 -6.95
N ALA A 102 -15.27 -6.37 -6.80
CA ALA A 102 -15.95 -5.09 -7.02
C ALA A 102 -15.64 -4.45 -8.39
N GLY A 103 -14.48 -4.80 -9.00
CA GLY A 103 -14.02 -4.16 -10.22
C GLY A 103 -13.42 -2.77 -9.98
N GLU A 104 -13.38 -1.96 -11.04
CA GLU A 104 -12.79 -0.62 -11.01
C GLU A 104 -13.87 0.46 -11.10
N ALA A 105 -13.88 1.40 -10.18
CA ALA A 105 -14.65 2.64 -10.27
C ALA A 105 -13.90 3.68 -11.10
N ARG A 106 -14.62 4.52 -11.84
CA ARG A 106 -14.03 5.58 -12.68
C ARG A 106 -14.41 6.96 -12.17
N PHE A 107 -13.43 7.77 -11.84
CA PHE A 107 -13.67 9.14 -11.35
C PHE A 107 -14.41 9.99 -12.40
N GLY A 108 -15.58 10.47 -12.02
CA GLY A 108 -16.45 11.25 -12.87
C GLY A 108 -17.57 10.46 -13.55
N ASP A 109 -17.60 9.14 -13.41
CA ASP A 109 -18.69 8.30 -13.89
C ASP A 109 -19.90 8.44 -12.94
N THR A 110 -20.81 9.37 -13.27
CA THR A 110 -21.96 9.72 -12.42
C THR A 110 -23.18 8.83 -12.65
N ASN A 111 -23.25 8.20 -13.82
CA ASN A 111 -24.35 7.30 -14.19
C ASN A 111 -24.01 5.82 -14.00
N PHE A 112 -22.75 5.51 -13.59
CA PHE A 112 -22.24 4.16 -13.30
C PHE A 112 -22.30 3.20 -14.52
N ASP A 113 -22.18 3.76 -15.75
CA ASP A 113 -22.15 2.94 -16.98
C ASP A 113 -20.75 2.41 -17.33
N GLY A 114 -19.73 2.79 -16.55
CA GLY A 114 -18.34 2.41 -16.76
C GLY A 114 -17.63 3.25 -17.83
N ILE A 115 -18.25 4.31 -18.34
CA ILE A 115 -17.69 5.19 -19.38
C ILE A 115 -17.78 6.65 -18.88
N VAL A 116 -16.66 7.33 -18.81
CA VAL A 116 -16.68 8.77 -18.47
C VAL A 116 -16.86 9.58 -19.74
N SER A 117 -18.05 10.10 -19.99
CA SER A 117 -18.42 10.93 -21.14
C SER A 117 -17.68 12.27 -21.17
N LEU A 118 -17.78 13.01 -22.26
CA LEU A 118 -17.20 14.37 -22.35
C LEU A 118 -17.89 15.35 -21.40
N GLU A 119 -19.18 15.21 -21.19
CA GLU A 119 -19.97 16.04 -20.27
C GLU A 119 -19.56 15.79 -18.83
N GLU A 120 -19.43 14.53 -18.43
CA GLU A 120 -18.97 14.14 -17.10
C GLU A 120 -17.52 14.58 -16.83
N LYS A 121 -16.64 14.52 -17.84
CA LYS A 121 -15.28 15.08 -17.73
C LYS A 121 -15.30 16.59 -17.53
N ALA A 122 -16.21 17.30 -18.19
CA ALA A 122 -16.34 18.74 -18.02
C ALA A 122 -16.86 19.09 -16.62
N VAL A 123 -17.84 18.34 -16.10
CA VAL A 123 -18.36 18.50 -14.72
C VAL A 123 -17.28 18.18 -13.68
N ALA A 124 -16.55 17.08 -13.84
CA ALA A 124 -15.48 16.71 -12.93
C ALA A 124 -14.29 17.70 -12.95
N GLY A 125 -14.06 18.39 -14.05
CA GLY A 125 -13.12 19.50 -14.20
C GLY A 125 -11.71 19.19 -13.71
N ASN A 126 -11.07 20.18 -13.07
CA ASN A 126 -9.70 20.07 -12.56
C ASN A 126 -9.55 19.00 -11.44
N MET A 127 -10.63 18.67 -10.73
CA MET A 127 -10.60 17.66 -9.68
C MET A 127 -10.26 16.28 -10.23
N ARG A 128 -10.73 15.95 -11.44
CA ARG A 128 -10.36 14.71 -12.13
C ARG A 128 -8.87 14.65 -12.45
N SER A 129 -8.29 15.75 -12.93
CA SER A 129 -6.84 15.81 -13.20
C SER A 129 -6.02 15.63 -11.93
N PHE A 130 -6.42 16.28 -10.85
CA PHE A 130 -5.78 16.11 -9.53
C PHE A 130 -5.88 14.66 -9.04
N TYR A 131 -7.07 14.05 -9.11
CA TYR A 131 -7.27 12.65 -8.76
C TYR A 131 -6.34 11.73 -9.55
N LEU A 132 -6.28 11.90 -10.88
CA LEU A 132 -5.45 11.06 -11.75
C LEU A 132 -3.96 11.18 -11.44
N ILE A 133 -3.48 12.38 -11.09
CA ILE A 133 -2.08 12.59 -10.67
C ILE A 133 -1.81 11.84 -9.37
N VAL A 134 -2.68 12.01 -8.35
CA VAL A 134 -2.53 11.32 -7.07
C VAL A 134 -2.60 9.81 -7.24
N LEU A 135 -3.57 9.30 -7.99
CA LEU A 135 -3.74 7.88 -8.27
C LEU A 135 -2.51 7.30 -9.00
N THR A 136 -2.05 7.95 -10.06
CA THR A 136 -0.92 7.46 -10.86
C THR A 136 0.36 7.41 -10.04
N THR A 137 0.65 8.47 -9.29
CA THR A 137 1.84 8.52 -8.42
C THR A 137 1.73 7.49 -7.28
N HIS A 138 0.54 7.33 -6.70
CA HIS A 138 0.27 6.30 -5.69
C HIS A 138 0.55 4.89 -6.24
N ILE A 139 0.00 4.52 -7.38
CA ILE A 139 0.16 3.18 -7.98
C ILE A 139 1.63 2.90 -8.28
N ILE A 140 2.33 3.83 -8.93
CA ILE A 140 3.75 3.67 -9.27
C ILE A 140 4.58 3.46 -8.01
N LEU A 141 4.39 4.31 -6.99
CA LEU A 141 5.15 4.22 -5.75
C LEU A 141 4.76 2.99 -4.91
N ALA A 142 3.49 2.58 -4.91
CA ALA A 142 3.05 1.35 -4.25
C ALA A 142 3.71 0.10 -4.85
N ALA A 143 3.85 0.06 -6.17
CA ALA A 143 4.56 -1.03 -6.85
C ALA A 143 6.05 -1.05 -6.49
N LEU A 144 6.70 0.12 -6.44
CA LEU A 144 8.13 0.24 -6.18
C LEU A 144 8.50 0.03 -4.71
N ILE A 145 7.64 0.44 -3.77
CA ILE A 145 8.00 0.49 -2.35
C ILE A 145 8.10 -0.90 -1.70
N LEU A 146 7.36 -1.89 -2.20
CA LEU A 146 7.30 -3.23 -1.60
C LEU A 146 8.69 -3.87 -1.39
N PRO A 147 9.55 -4.00 -2.41
CA PRO A 147 10.89 -4.56 -2.20
C PRO A 147 11.72 -3.74 -1.22
N PHE A 148 11.61 -2.40 -1.21
CA PHE A 148 12.31 -1.56 -0.25
C PHE A 148 11.87 -1.80 1.19
N ILE A 149 10.58 -1.98 1.44
CA ILE A 149 10.05 -2.34 2.77
C ILE A 149 10.64 -3.67 3.22
N LEU A 150 10.61 -4.69 2.35
CA LEU A 150 11.09 -6.03 2.67
C LEU A 150 12.61 -6.05 2.93
N PHE A 151 13.41 -5.37 2.10
CA PHE A 151 14.86 -5.24 2.33
C PHE A 151 15.18 -4.46 3.60
N THR A 152 14.46 -3.37 3.87
CA THR A 152 14.63 -2.60 5.11
C THR A 152 14.34 -3.47 6.34
N THR A 153 13.27 -4.27 6.28
CA THR A 153 12.90 -5.22 7.33
C THR A 153 13.94 -6.32 7.49
N TYR A 154 14.40 -6.90 6.38
CA TYR A 154 15.45 -7.93 6.41
C TYR A 154 16.71 -7.44 7.12
N ARG A 155 17.21 -6.24 6.78
CA ARG A 155 18.38 -5.65 7.45
C ARG A 155 18.18 -5.43 8.95
N ALA A 156 16.97 -5.07 9.37
CA ALA A 156 16.64 -4.94 10.79
C ALA A 156 16.64 -6.29 11.50
N LEU A 157 16.06 -7.33 10.88
CA LEU A 157 15.95 -8.67 11.46
C LEU A 157 17.30 -9.39 11.56
N THR A 158 18.24 -9.10 10.65
CA THR A 158 19.61 -9.63 10.69
C THR A 158 20.55 -8.82 11.60
N GLY A 159 20.07 -7.74 12.26
CA GLY A 159 20.88 -6.91 13.15
C GLY A 159 21.78 -5.92 12.42
N GLU A 160 21.66 -5.75 11.09
CA GLU A 160 22.45 -4.81 10.28
C GLU A 160 21.86 -3.40 10.35
N PHE A 161 21.86 -2.80 11.54
CA PHE A 161 21.16 -1.54 11.81
C PHE A 161 21.65 -0.34 11.01
N GLU A 162 22.94 -0.29 10.64
CA GLU A 162 23.46 0.80 9.80
C GLU A 162 22.96 0.67 8.35
N ALA A 163 22.91 -0.55 7.81
CA ALA A 163 22.31 -0.82 6.50
C ALA A 163 20.80 -0.54 6.51
N HIS A 164 20.11 -0.97 7.59
CA HIS A 164 18.69 -0.67 7.82
C HIS A 164 18.43 0.85 7.78
N LYS A 165 19.17 1.64 8.57
CA LYS A 165 19.01 3.11 8.61
C LYS A 165 19.21 3.75 7.25
N LYS A 166 20.20 3.28 6.49
CA LYS A 166 20.50 3.82 5.14
C LYS A 166 19.34 3.64 4.19
N ILE A 167 18.73 2.44 4.16
CA ILE A 167 17.57 2.13 3.32
C ILE A 167 16.33 2.84 3.86
N ALA A 168 16.09 2.78 5.16
CA ALA A 168 14.90 3.34 5.82
C ALA A 168 14.71 4.84 5.56
N LYS A 169 15.79 5.61 5.40
CA LYS A 169 15.74 7.04 5.04
C LYS A 169 14.99 7.29 3.72
N ARG A 170 15.02 6.33 2.80
CA ARG A 170 14.29 6.40 1.51
C ARG A 170 12.95 5.66 1.60
N THR A 171 12.94 4.50 2.25
CA THR A 171 11.74 3.68 2.39
C THR A 171 10.64 4.39 3.17
N TRP A 172 10.98 5.03 4.30
CA TRP A 172 9.98 5.64 5.17
C TRP A 172 9.14 6.73 4.48
N PRO A 173 9.72 7.76 3.82
CA PRO A 173 8.91 8.80 3.19
C PRO A 173 8.07 8.29 2.03
N LEU A 174 8.58 7.33 1.26
CA LEU A 174 7.83 6.72 0.16
C LEU A 174 6.67 5.86 0.68
N TRP A 175 6.90 5.05 1.70
CA TRP A 175 5.85 4.25 2.32
C TRP A 175 4.79 5.12 2.98
N PHE A 176 5.19 6.17 3.68
CA PHE A 176 4.28 7.13 4.28
C PHE A 176 3.42 7.83 3.22
N TYR A 177 4.02 8.26 2.10
CA TYR A 177 3.28 8.82 0.98
C TYR A 177 2.20 7.85 0.45
N VAL A 178 2.55 6.60 0.20
CA VAL A 178 1.61 5.57 -0.27
C VAL A 178 0.50 5.34 0.76
N ALA A 179 0.85 5.25 2.05
CA ALA A 179 -0.11 5.04 3.13
C ALA A 179 -1.10 6.20 3.31
N VAL A 180 -0.70 7.44 3.02
CA VAL A 180 -1.58 8.63 3.08
C VAL A 180 -2.41 8.80 1.82
N THR A 181 -1.81 8.58 0.66
CA THR A 181 -2.51 8.78 -0.62
C THR A 181 -3.54 7.70 -0.91
N GLY A 182 -3.41 6.48 -0.36
CA GLY A 182 -4.43 5.43 -0.48
C GLY A 182 -5.81 5.86 0.04
N PRO A 183 -5.95 6.28 1.30
CA PRO A 183 -7.19 6.84 1.83
C PRO A 183 -7.69 8.07 1.07
N LEU A 184 -6.78 8.93 0.60
CA LEU A 184 -7.15 10.11 -0.19
C LEU A 184 -7.80 9.68 -1.51
N VAL A 185 -7.21 8.73 -2.24
CA VAL A 185 -7.77 8.15 -3.46
C VAL A 185 -9.16 7.56 -3.18
N TYR A 186 -9.31 6.79 -2.08
CA TYR A 186 -10.60 6.24 -1.69
C TYR A 186 -11.66 7.33 -1.44
N MET A 187 -11.32 8.39 -0.69
CA MET A 187 -12.26 9.48 -0.42
C MET A 187 -12.70 10.22 -1.68
N MET A 188 -11.81 10.35 -2.66
CA MET A 188 -12.10 11.01 -3.92
C MET A 188 -12.94 10.16 -4.86
N ILE A 189 -12.73 8.83 -4.90
CA ILE A 189 -13.44 7.91 -5.80
C ILE A 189 -14.78 7.44 -5.24
N LYS A 190 -14.99 7.50 -3.93
CA LYS A 190 -16.17 6.99 -3.24
C LYS A 190 -17.52 7.50 -3.80
N PRO A 191 -17.64 8.74 -4.30
CA PRO A 191 -18.89 9.24 -4.89
C PRO A 191 -19.27 8.60 -6.24
N TYR A 192 -18.34 7.86 -6.87
CA TYR A 192 -18.47 7.33 -8.23
C TYR A 192 -18.56 5.82 -8.29
#